data_c55ffb4981c65aa32869e4d9a40817b9
#
_entry.id   c55ffb4981c65aa32869e4d9a40817b9
#
_cell.length_a   1.000
_cell.length_b   1.000
_cell.length_c   1.000
_cell.angle_alpha   90.00
_cell.angle_beta   90.00
_cell.angle_gamma   90.00
#
_symmetry.space_group_name_H-M   'P 1'
#
loop_
_entity.id
_entity.type
_entity.pdbx_description
1 polymer ?
#
loop_
_entity_poly.entity_id
_entity_poly.type
_entity_poly.pdbx_seq_one_letter_code
_entity_poly.pdbx_strand_id
1 'polypeptide(L)'
;MASNPTPNLTAAGNAADTYIFVFDCDKKLRVAYPLKPETVATDIMSLKDARAGSLIYPDPEGFCKTVKKEPSGVWKQYWWPKPGEKEGSRKISYYLSAKGTPYVVAAGIYDDKATI
;
A
#
# COMPACT_ATOMS: atom_id res chain seq x y z
N MET A 1 -9.01 20.65 5.77
CA MET A 1 -9.18 19.23 6.14
C MET A 1 -7.84 18.65 6.53
N ALA A 2 -7.81 17.98 7.64
CA ALA A 2 -6.60 17.28 8.02
C ALA A 2 -6.36 16.11 7.06
N SER A 3 -5.24 16.11 6.41
CA SER A 3 -4.83 14.97 5.61
C SER A 3 -4.36 13.85 6.53
N ASN A 4 -4.15 12.70 5.95
CA ASN A 4 -3.54 11.58 6.62
C ASN A 4 -2.17 12.01 7.14
N PRO A 5 -1.87 11.84 8.43
CA PRO A 5 -0.61 12.34 8.99
C PRO A 5 0.59 11.64 8.35
N THR A 6 1.67 12.40 8.21
CA THR A 6 2.94 11.85 7.77
C THR A 6 3.52 10.98 8.91
N PRO A 7 3.95 9.76 8.62
CA PRO A 7 4.56 8.91 9.64
C PRO A 7 5.85 9.50 10.21
N ASN A 8 6.09 9.25 11.48
CA ASN A 8 7.37 9.53 12.11
C ASN A 8 8.31 8.35 11.83
N LEU A 9 9.07 8.43 10.77
CA LEU A 9 9.96 7.36 10.35
C LEU A 9 11.25 7.43 11.14
N THR A 10 11.58 6.37 11.86
CA THR A 10 12.78 6.31 12.71
C THR A 10 13.98 5.73 11.98
N ALA A 11 13.74 4.99 10.91
CA ALA A 11 14.78 4.41 10.08
C ALA A 11 14.25 4.29 8.66
N ALA A 12 15.09 4.59 7.70
CA ALA A 12 14.76 4.25 6.32
C ALA A 12 14.81 2.73 6.19
N GLY A 13 13.79 2.14 5.58
CA GLY A 13 13.83 0.73 5.25
C GLY A 13 14.99 0.45 4.31
N ASN A 14 15.38 -0.81 4.22
CA ASN A 14 16.36 -1.22 3.24
C ASN A 14 15.81 -0.96 1.84
N ALA A 15 16.54 -0.23 1.01
CA ALA A 15 16.12 0.10 -0.35
C ALA A 15 15.80 -1.15 -1.18
N ALA A 16 16.46 -2.27 -0.90
CA ALA A 16 16.19 -3.54 -1.57
C ALA A 16 14.80 -4.10 -1.24
N ASP A 17 14.21 -3.70 -0.12
CA ASP A 17 12.88 -4.15 0.29
C ASP A 17 11.76 -3.22 -0.23
N THR A 18 12.13 -2.10 -0.83
CA THR A 18 11.16 -1.13 -1.33
C THR A 18 10.84 -1.40 -2.80
N TYR A 19 9.57 -1.42 -3.13
CA TYR A 19 9.12 -1.62 -4.50
C TYR A 19 7.84 -0.84 -4.75
N ILE A 20 7.58 -0.53 -6.01
CA ILE A 20 6.37 0.16 -6.43
C ILE A 20 5.31 -0.87 -6.80
N PHE A 21 4.08 -0.61 -6.38
CA PHE A 21 2.92 -1.38 -6.82
C PHE A 21 1.80 -0.43 -7.24
N VAL A 22 0.91 -0.91 -8.09
CA VAL A 22 -0.14 -0.07 -8.68
C VAL A 22 -1.47 -0.80 -8.62
N PHE A 23 -2.52 -0.05 -8.24
CA PHE A 23 -3.90 -0.52 -8.28
C PHE A 23 -4.68 0.22 -9.34
N ASP A 24 -5.62 -0.49 -9.98
CA ASP A 24 -6.68 0.12 -10.79
C ASP A 24 -7.91 0.25 -9.88
N CYS A 25 -8.27 1.47 -9.54
CA CYS A 25 -9.38 1.73 -8.62
C CYS A 25 -10.75 1.49 -9.24
N ASP A 26 -10.87 1.58 -10.56
CA ASP A 26 -12.14 1.30 -11.22
C ASP A 26 -12.43 -0.21 -11.24
N LYS A 27 -11.41 -1.01 -11.52
CA LYS A 27 -11.53 -2.46 -11.57
C LYS A 27 -11.26 -3.15 -10.24
N LYS A 28 -10.71 -2.41 -9.27
CA LYS A 28 -10.29 -2.93 -7.97
C LYS A 28 -9.28 -4.06 -8.08
N LEU A 29 -8.34 -3.91 -9.02
CA LEU A 29 -7.33 -4.93 -9.30
C LEU A 29 -5.92 -4.36 -9.10
N ARG A 30 -5.01 -5.24 -8.69
CA ARG A 30 -3.58 -4.96 -8.72
C ARG A 30 -3.11 -5.06 -10.18
N VAL A 31 -2.51 -3.99 -10.71
CA VAL A 31 -2.07 -3.94 -12.10
C VAL A 31 -0.56 -3.97 -12.27
N ALA A 32 0.19 -3.74 -11.20
CA ALA A 32 1.64 -3.91 -11.22
C ALA A 32 2.11 -4.38 -9.84
N TYR A 33 2.89 -5.44 -9.83
CA TYR A 33 3.50 -5.99 -8.61
C TYR A 33 4.76 -6.75 -9.00
N PRO A 34 5.94 -6.07 -8.98
CA PRO A 34 7.17 -6.67 -9.53
C PRO A 34 7.66 -7.90 -8.79
N LEU A 35 7.31 -8.08 -7.51
CA LEU A 35 7.75 -9.26 -6.75
C LEU A 35 7.14 -10.56 -7.27
N LYS A 36 5.90 -10.50 -7.73
CA LYS A 36 5.17 -11.65 -8.26
C LYS A 36 4.30 -11.19 -9.42
N PRO A 37 4.87 -11.01 -10.61
CA PRO A 37 4.11 -10.53 -11.76
C PRO A 37 2.90 -11.39 -12.10
N GLU A 38 2.93 -12.67 -11.77
CA GLU A 38 1.81 -13.59 -11.99
C GLU A 38 0.58 -13.26 -11.15
N THR A 39 0.73 -12.43 -10.12
CA THR A 39 -0.39 -11.99 -9.27
C THR A 39 -1.02 -10.69 -9.73
N VAL A 40 -0.58 -10.13 -10.86
CA VAL A 40 -1.25 -9.01 -11.50
C VAL A 40 -2.70 -9.40 -11.83
N ALA A 41 -3.61 -8.45 -11.70
CA ALA A 41 -5.06 -8.66 -11.79
C ALA A 41 -5.66 -9.37 -10.56
N THR A 42 -4.91 -9.50 -9.47
CA THR A 42 -5.47 -9.96 -8.20
C THR A 42 -6.41 -8.89 -7.64
N ASP A 43 -7.56 -9.34 -7.15
CA ASP A 43 -8.55 -8.49 -6.51
C ASP A 43 -7.98 -7.89 -5.22
N ILE A 44 -7.93 -6.58 -5.11
CA ILE A 44 -7.41 -5.92 -3.91
C ILE A 44 -8.31 -6.12 -2.68
N MET A 45 -9.58 -6.47 -2.88
CA MET A 45 -10.49 -6.79 -1.79
C MET A 45 -10.12 -8.09 -1.07
N SER A 46 -9.33 -8.95 -1.70
CA SER A 46 -8.92 -10.22 -1.12
C SER A 46 -7.61 -10.16 -0.35
N LEU A 47 -6.90 -9.03 -0.41
CA LEU A 47 -5.60 -8.90 0.24
C LEU A 47 -5.76 -8.80 1.76
N LYS A 48 -5.01 -9.60 2.48
CA LYS A 48 -5.11 -9.71 3.93
C LYS A 48 -3.81 -9.30 4.60
N ASP A 49 -3.97 -8.67 5.76
CA ASP A 49 -2.85 -8.36 6.64
C ASP A 49 -2.18 -9.66 7.08
N ALA A 50 -0.87 -9.73 6.91
CA ALA A 50 -0.12 -10.97 7.14
C ALA A 50 -0.06 -11.37 8.61
N ARG A 51 -0.36 -10.45 9.55
CA ARG A 51 -0.34 -10.74 10.98
C ARG A 51 -1.75 -10.90 11.53
N ALA A 52 -2.64 -9.96 11.23
CA ALA A 52 -3.99 -9.94 11.77
C ALA A 52 -4.96 -10.85 11.00
N GLY A 53 -4.65 -11.16 9.74
CA GLY A 53 -5.54 -11.95 8.87
C GLY A 53 -6.77 -11.20 8.38
N SER A 54 -6.94 -9.95 8.77
CA SER A 54 -8.05 -9.10 8.32
C SER A 54 -7.74 -8.48 6.97
N LEU A 55 -8.78 -8.01 6.28
CA LEU A 55 -8.61 -7.35 4.99
C LEU A 55 -7.81 -6.05 5.16
N ILE A 56 -6.84 -5.84 4.29
CA ILE A 56 -6.07 -4.59 4.26
C ILE A 56 -6.96 -3.45 3.75
N TYR A 57 -7.79 -3.74 2.76
CA TYR A 57 -8.68 -2.77 2.13
C TYR A 57 -10.14 -3.23 2.28
N PRO A 58 -10.73 -3.10 3.49
CA PRO A 58 -12.11 -3.56 3.69
C PRO A 58 -13.14 -2.75 2.90
N ASP A 59 -12.79 -1.52 2.54
CA ASP A 59 -13.60 -0.66 1.70
C ASP A 59 -12.73 -0.05 0.61
N PRO A 60 -12.42 -0.82 -0.46
CA PRO A 60 -11.52 -0.34 -1.52
C PRO A 60 -12.04 0.91 -2.22
N GLU A 61 -13.35 1.03 -2.41
CA GLU A 61 -13.93 2.20 -3.07
C GLU A 61 -13.73 3.46 -2.22
N GLY A 62 -13.99 3.38 -0.92
CA GLY A 62 -13.77 4.49 -0.01
C GLY A 62 -12.30 4.86 0.10
N PHE A 63 -11.42 3.86 0.14
CA PHE A 63 -9.98 4.10 0.15
C PHE A 63 -9.54 4.84 -1.11
N CYS A 64 -9.98 4.40 -2.28
CA CYS A 64 -9.65 5.05 -3.55
C CYS A 64 -10.17 6.49 -3.60
N LYS A 65 -11.37 6.74 -3.11
CA LYS A 65 -11.92 8.10 -3.02
C LYS A 65 -11.06 8.98 -2.14
N THR A 66 -10.61 8.46 -0.99
CA THR A 66 -9.75 9.20 -0.07
C THR A 66 -8.42 9.56 -0.73
N VAL A 67 -7.79 8.61 -1.41
CA VAL A 67 -6.51 8.87 -2.10
C VAL A 67 -6.68 9.92 -3.19
N LYS A 68 -7.76 9.87 -3.95
CA LYS A 68 -8.03 10.85 -5.01
C LYS A 68 -8.22 12.26 -4.48
N LYS A 69 -8.73 12.41 -3.27
CA LYS A 69 -8.96 13.72 -2.64
C LYS A 69 -7.73 14.30 -1.97
N GLU A 70 -6.69 13.51 -1.78
CA GLU A 70 -5.47 13.92 -1.08
C GLU A 70 -4.30 14.07 -2.04
N PRO A 71 -4.08 15.29 -2.60
CA PRO A 71 -2.98 15.49 -3.56
C PRO A 71 -1.61 15.19 -2.95
N SER A 72 -1.47 15.31 -1.63
CA SER A 72 -0.23 15.01 -0.92
C SER A 72 -0.06 13.52 -0.60
N GLY A 73 -1.03 12.70 -0.99
CA GLY A 73 -0.97 11.26 -0.76
C GLY A 73 -1.53 10.80 0.57
N VAL A 74 -1.61 9.51 0.73
CA VAL A 74 -2.16 8.85 1.91
C VAL A 74 -1.18 7.78 2.40
N TRP A 75 -1.01 7.70 3.71
CA TRP A 75 -0.18 6.69 4.34
C TRP A 75 -1.06 5.62 4.98
N LYS A 76 -0.60 4.35 4.90
CA LYS A 76 -1.30 3.23 5.52
C LYS A 76 -0.28 2.24 6.08
N GLN A 77 -0.52 1.78 7.30
CA GLN A 77 0.27 0.75 7.94
C GLN A 77 -0.46 -0.58 7.90
N TYR A 78 0.29 -1.65 7.58
CA TYR A 78 -0.20 -3.02 7.64
C TYR A 78 0.99 -3.97 7.71
N TRP A 79 0.73 -5.25 7.89
CA TRP A 79 1.76 -6.28 7.94
C TRP A 79 1.80 -7.01 6.61
N TRP A 80 2.97 -7.05 6.02
CA TRP A 80 3.18 -7.63 4.70
C TRP A 80 4.57 -8.24 4.63
N PRO A 81 4.76 -9.41 3.95
CA PRO A 81 6.09 -10.01 3.84
C PRO A 81 7.05 -9.13 3.07
N LYS A 82 8.27 -9.02 3.57
CA LYS A 82 9.38 -8.46 2.79
C LYS A 82 9.66 -9.36 1.60
N PRO A 83 10.29 -8.82 0.53
CA PRO A 83 10.67 -9.64 -0.62
C PRO A 83 11.43 -10.89 -0.20
N GLY A 84 10.95 -12.06 -0.65
CA GLY A 84 11.57 -13.34 -0.35
C GLY A 84 11.25 -13.94 1.02
N GLU A 85 10.49 -13.26 1.85
CA GLU A 85 10.09 -13.74 3.16
C GLU A 85 8.65 -14.25 3.17
N LYS A 86 8.34 -15.15 4.09
CA LYS A 86 6.99 -15.70 4.24
C LYS A 86 6.21 -14.98 5.32
N GLU A 87 6.89 -14.59 6.38
CA GLU A 87 6.25 -13.90 7.50
C GLU A 87 6.08 -12.42 7.23
N GLY A 88 4.98 -11.86 7.75
CA GLY A 88 4.73 -10.44 7.62
C GLY A 88 5.63 -9.60 8.50
N SER A 89 6.10 -8.48 7.96
CA SER A 89 6.77 -7.43 8.70
C SER A 89 5.92 -6.17 8.63
N ARG A 90 6.10 -5.27 9.61
CA ARG A 90 5.36 -4.02 9.63
C ARG A 90 5.78 -3.16 8.46
N LYS A 91 4.80 -2.82 7.64
CA LYS A 91 5.01 -2.03 6.42
C LYS A 91 4.21 -0.74 6.50
N ILE A 92 4.82 0.34 6.08
CA ILE A 92 4.15 1.63 5.95
C ILE A 92 4.22 2.01 4.47
N SER A 93 3.05 2.12 3.85
CA SER A 93 2.94 2.41 2.43
C SER A 93 2.37 3.80 2.19
N TYR A 94 2.89 4.45 1.17
CA TYR A 94 2.43 5.75 0.69
C TYR A 94 1.72 5.55 -0.64
N TYR A 95 0.52 6.12 -0.75
CA TYR A 95 -0.35 5.97 -1.92
C TYR A 95 -0.60 7.33 -2.53
N LEU A 96 -0.49 7.39 -3.85
CA LEU A 96 -0.71 8.61 -4.61
C LEU A 96 -1.56 8.32 -5.83
N SER A 97 -2.63 9.08 -6.01
CA SER A 97 -3.47 8.96 -7.20
C SER A 97 -2.75 9.58 -8.40
N ALA A 98 -2.71 8.85 -9.50
CA ALA A 98 -2.26 9.40 -10.77
C ALA A 98 -3.41 10.21 -11.37
N LYS A 99 -3.29 11.52 -11.33
CA LYS A 99 -4.36 12.45 -11.71
C LYS A 99 -4.89 12.16 -13.11
N GLY A 100 -6.21 12.11 -13.22
CA GLY A 100 -6.86 11.86 -14.51
C GLY A 100 -6.90 10.40 -14.93
N THR A 101 -6.47 9.49 -14.06
CA THR A 101 -6.48 8.06 -14.32
C THR A 101 -7.15 7.29 -13.18
N PRO A 102 -7.52 6.01 -13.38
CA PRO A 102 -8.01 5.18 -12.28
C PRO A 102 -6.89 4.60 -11.41
N TYR A 103 -5.63 4.94 -11.67
CA TYR A 103 -4.50 4.28 -11.01
C TYR A 103 -4.09 4.97 -9.72
N VAL A 104 -3.78 4.15 -8.72
CA VAL A 104 -3.11 4.55 -7.50
C VAL A 104 -1.74 3.89 -7.50
N VAL A 105 -0.70 4.71 -7.42
CA VAL A 105 0.69 4.26 -7.35
C VAL A 105 1.12 4.28 -5.90
N ALA A 106 1.79 3.23 -5.46
CA ALA A 106 2.18 3.10 -4.07
C ALA A 106 3.58 2.53 -3.92
N ALA A 107 4.20 2.87 -2.81
CA ALA A 107 5.46 2.27 -2.38
C ALA A 107 5.47 2.25 -0.85
N GLY A 108 6.17 1.30 -0.27
CA GLY A 108 6.24 1.18 1.17
C GLY A 108 7.62 0.86 1.68
N ILE A 109 7.83 1.15 2.95
CA ILE A 109 9.03 0.78 3.67
C ILE A 109 8.67 -0.13 4.84
N TYR A 110 9.62 -0.92 5.27
CA TYR A 110 9.51 -1.77 6.44
C TYR A 110 10.28 -1.11 7.57
N ASP A 111 9.56 -0.61 8.57
CA ASP A 111 10.16 0.11 9.71
C ASP A 111 9.38 -0.23 10.98
N ASP A 112 9.98 -1.04 11.84
CA ASP A 112 9.35 -1.52 13.06
C ASP A 112 9.11 -0.40 14.07
N LYS A 113 9.83 0.70 13.97
CA LYS A 113 9.80 1.78 14.95
C LYS A 113 9.03 3.01 14.46
N ALA A 114 8.69 3.08 13.19
CA ALA A 114 7.94 4.20 12.65
C ALA A 114 6.54 4.26 13.28
N THR A 115 6.04 5.46 13.46
CA THR A 115 4.67 5.70 13.93
C THR A 115 3.88 6.48 12.89
N ILE A 116 2.58 6.29 12.90
CA ILE A 116 1.73 6.91 11.90
C ILE A 116 0.57 7.63 12.60
#